data_00b53ad27a342bc5b332f44d5cab382d
#
_entry.id   00b53ad27a342bc5b332f44d5cab382d
#
_cell.length_a   1.000
_cell.length_b   1.000
_cell.length_c   1.000
_cell.angle_alpha   90.00
_cell.angle_beta   90.00
_cell.angle_gamma   90.00
#
_symmetry.space_group_name_H-M   'P 1'
#
loop_
_entity.id
_entity.type
_entity.pdbx_description
1 polymer ?
#
loop_
_entity_poly.entity_id
_entity_poly.type
_entity_poly.pdbx_seq_one_letter_code
_entity_poly.pdbx_strand_id
1 'polypeptide(L)'
;GFPPRRRLLRSAVTKLKIKQKEALGVAEKKGGRRGPGSVIGSSAAGCVCALLSVYNVGGGAFAELWTLGFVASFCTKLSDTVSSEIGKAYGRTTYLVTTFKVVPRGTEGAVSVEGTLAGIVASTFLAGIGYILGQVNLPQGVLCVLASQIANFGESLIGATLQDKEGFEWLNNDVVNVVNISAGAVLAALMQQLLVSWRS
;
A
#
# COMPACT_ATOMS: atom_id res chain seq x y z
N GLY A 1 18.90 10.79 -29.66
CA GLY A 1 18.33 10.02 -28.58
C GLY A 1 17.71 10.94 -27.55
N PHE A 2 16.39 10.87 -27.36
CA PHE A 2 15.68 11.63 -26.34
C PHE A 2 16.03 11.13 -24.93
N PRO A 3 16.29 12.01 -23.97
CA PRO A 3 16.52 11.59 -22.59
C PRO A 3 15.20 11.10 -21.96
N PRO A 4 15.24 10.03 -21.17
CA PRO A 4 14.04 9.40 -20.62
C PRO A 4 13.47 10.22 -19.46
N ARG A 5 12.57 11.17 -19.73
CA ARG A 5 11.86 11.98 -18.72
C ARG A 5 10.83 11.22 -17.88
N ARG A 6 10.59 9.93 -18.12
CA ARG A 6 9.57 9.13 -17.38
C ARG A 6 10.06 8.43 -16.11
N ARG A 7 11.31 8.66 -15.67
CA ARG A 7 11.89 8.04 -14.46
C ARG A 7 11.70 8.83 -13.16
N LEU A 8 11.09 10.02 -13.19
CA LEU A 8 11.29 11.01 -12.11
C LEU A 8 10.38 10.88 -10.88
N LEU A 9 9.16 10.43 -10.98
CA LEU A 9 8.24 10.47 -9.83
C LEU A 9 8.30 9.23 -8.92
N ARG A 10 8.59 8.05 -9.46
CA ARG A 10 8.71 6.82 -8.66
C ARG A 10 10.00 6.70 -7.85
N SER A 11 11.03 7.46 -8.23
CA SER A 11 12.32 7.48 -7.55
C SER A 11 12.48 8.61 -6.53
N ALA A 12 11.57 9.57 -6.47
CA ALA A 12 11.73 10.74 -5.62
C ALA A 12 11.67 10.35 -4.14
N VAL A 13 10.64 9.61 -3.72
CA VAL A 13 10.47 9.19 -2.33
C VAL A 13 11.53 8.18 -1.91
N THR A 14 11.84 7.21 -2.76
CA THR A 14 12.92 6.22 -2.52
C THR A 14 14.29 6.88 -2.40
N LYS A 15 14.54 7.96 -3.14
CA LYS A 15 15.81 8.70 -3.09
C LYS A 15 15.93 9.67 -1.91
N LEU A 16 14.84 9.92 -1.19
CA LEU A 16 14.91 10.75 0.02
C LEU A 16 15.94 10.19 1.00
N LYS A 17 16.93 11.02 1.34
CA LYS A 17 18.03 10.67 2.25
C LYS A 17 18.72 9.33 1.92
N ILE A 18 18.88 8.99 0.63
CA ILE A 18 19.41 7.68 0.22
C ILE A 18 20.76 7.37 0.85
N LYS A 19 21.69 8.33 0.91
CA LYS A 19 23.00 8.16 1.56
C LYS A 19 22.87 7.79 3.05
N GLN A 20 21.90 8.37 3.74
CA GLN A 20 21.64 8.06 5.14
C GLN A 20 21.03 6.67 5.31
N LYS A 21 20.11 6.29 4.43
CA LYS A 21 19.51 4.94 4.39
C LYS A 21 20.55 3.87 4.05
N GLU A 22 21.46 4.16 3.11
CA GLU A 22 22.59 3.29 2.76
C GLU A 22 23.54 3.09 3.95
N ALA A 23 23.88 4.17 4.66
CA ALA A 23 24.71 4.09 5.84
C ALA A 23 24.08 3.28 6.99
N LEU A 24 22.74 3.26 7.07
CA LEU A 24 21.99 2.46 8.04
C LEU A 24 21.66 1.05 7.53
N GLY A 25 22.04 0.69 6.29
CA GLY A 25 21.72 -0.61 5.69
C GLY A 25 20.25 -0.84 5.36
N VAL A 26 19.41 0.21 5.37
CA VAL A 26 17.94 0.14 5.15
C VAL A 26 17.50 0.69 3.79
N ALA A 27 18.46 0.99 2.90
CA ALA A 27 18.17 1.43 1.56
C ALA A 27 17.58 0.30 0.70
N GLU A 28 16.67 0.65 -0.20
CA GLU A 28 16.12 -0.27 -1.19
C GLU A 28 17.23 -0.91 -2.03
N LYS A 29 17.22 -2.25 -2.12
CA LYS A 29 18.18 -3.02 -2.93
C LYS A 29 18.15 -2.54 -4.39
N LYS A 30 19.29 -2.57 -5.06
CA LYS A 30 19.46 -2.18 -6.48
C LYS A 30 19.02 -0.72 -6.78
N GLY A 31 19.11 0.19 -5.80
CA GLY A 31 18.74 1.61 -6.00
C GLY A 31 17.26 1.81 -6.37
N GLY A 32 16.37 0.97 -5.85
CA GLY A 32 14.93 1.04 -6.12
C GLY A 32 14.51 0.55 -7.52
N ARG A 33 15.36 -0.20 -8.24
CA ARG A 33 14.98 -0.85 -9.49
C ARG A 33 14.01 -1.99 -9.19
N ARG A 34 12.79 -1.86 -9.70
CA ARG A 34 11.75 -2.87 -9.52
C ARG A 34 11.80 -3.90 -10.64
N GLY A 35 11.84 -5.18 -10.27
CA GLY A 35 11.68 -6.30 -11.19
C GLY A 35 10.21 -6.56 -11.56
N PRO A 36 9.94 -7.53 -12.47
CA PRO A 36 8.57 -7.90 -12.83
C PRO A 36 7.70 -8.29 -11.64
N GLY A 37 8.24 -9.03 -10.66
CA GLY A 37 7.53 -9.41 -9.43
C GLY A 37 7.03 -8.19 -8.65
N SER A 38 7.88 -7.17 -8.49
CA SER A 38 7.49 -5.93 -7.81
C SER A 38 6.42 -5.12 -8.56
N VAL A 39 6.37 -5.22 -9.91
CA VAL A 39 5.29 -4.60 -10.70
C VAL A 39 3.99 -5.33 -10.44
N ILE A 40 3.98 -6.66 -10.47
CA ILE A 40 2.83 -7.50 -10.15
C ILE A 40 2.38 -7.22 -8.70
N GLY A 41 3.30 -7.27 -7.74
CA GLY A 41 3.05 -6.97 -6.33
C GLY A 41 2.43 -5.60 -6.07
N SER A 42 2.65 -4.64 -7.00
CA SER A 42 2.13 -3.28 -6.88
C SER A 42 0.79 -3.04 -7.58
N SER A 43 0.33 -3.93 -8.46
CA SER A 43 -0.80 -3.66 -9.35
C SER A 43 -1.77 -4.83 -9.57
N ALA A 44 -1.42 -6.05 -9.18
CA ALA A 44 -2.22 -7.23 -9.51
C ALA A 44 -3.69 -7.11 -9.07
N ALA A 45 -3.95 -6.74 -7.81
CA ALA A 45 -5.31 -6.59 -7.30
C ALA A 45 -6.09 -5.50 -8.07
N GLY A 46 -5.45 -4.36 -8.34
CA GLY A 46 -6.06 -3.29 -9.12
C GLY A 46 -6.39 -3.73 -10.54
N CYS A 47 -5.47 -4.44 -11.21
CA CYS A 47 -5.74 -4.97 -12.56
C CYS A 47 -6.91 -5.96 -12.58
N VAL A 48 -6.97 -6.86 -11.59
CA VAL A 48 -8.10 -7.81 -11.46
C VAL A 48 -9.40 -7.06 -11.23
N CYS A 49 -9.45 -6.11 -10.31
CA CYS A 49 -10.64 -5.29 -10.06
C CYS A 49 -11.07 -4.51 -11.31
N ALA A 50 -10.13 -3.92 -12.06
CA ALA A 50 -10.43 -3.21 -13.28
C ALA A 50 -11.05 -4.13 -14.35
N LEU A 51 -10.48 -5.32 -14.55
CA LEU A 51 -11.04 -6.32 -15.48
C LEU A 51 -12.45 -6.74 -15.05
N LEU A 52 -12.66 -7.07 -13.78
CA LEU A 52 -13.97 -7.48 -13.27
C LEU A 52 -15.02 -6.37 -13.43
N SER A 53 -14.63 -5.11 -13.25
CA SER A 53 -15.48 -3.95 -13.48
C SER A 53 -15.84 -3.78 -14.96
N VAL A 54 -14.86 -3.85 -15.88
CA VAL A 54 -15.07 -3.69 -17.32
C VAL A 54 -15.96 -4.77 -17.88
N TYR A 55 -15.77 -6.04 -17.45
CA TYR A 55 -16.61 -7.16 -17.87
C TYR A 55 -17.93 -7.26 -17.09
N ASN A 56 -18.23 -6.31 -16.21
CA ASN A 56 -19.45 -6.24 -15.40
C ASN A 56 -19.75 -7.56 -14.67
N VAL A 57 -18.71 -8.19 -14.13
CA VAL A 57 -18.83 -9.48 -13.43
C VAL A 57 -19.66 -9.32 -12.17
N GLY A 58 -20.75 -10.09 -12.07
CA GLY A 58 -21.72 -10.02 -10.96
C GLY A 58 -22.81 -8.94 -11.14
N GLY A 59 -22.81 -8.22 -12.27
CA GLY A 59 -23.80 -7.17 -12.56
C GLY A 59 -23.48 -5.81 -11.94
N GLY A 60 -24.38 -4.83 -12.13
CA GLY A 60 -24.13 -3.42 -11.82
C GLY A 60 -23.74 -3.14 -10.36
N ALA A 61 -24.37 -3.82 -9.40
CA ALA A 61 -24.04 -3.63 -7.96
C ALA A 61 -22.61 -4.05 -7.64
N PHE A 62 -22.08 -5.07 -8.31
CA PHE A 62 -20.69 -5.50 -8.14
C PHE A 62 -19.71 -4.63 -8.92
N ALA A 63 -20.12 -4.02 -10.04
CA ALA A 63 -19.25 -3.13 -10.81
C ALA A 63 -18.74 -1.96 -9.97
N GLU A 64 -19.57 -1.36 -9.13
CA GLU A 64 -19.17 -0.32 -8.19
C GLU A 64 -18.16 -0.83 -7.15
N LEU A 65 -18.35 -2.06 -6.63
CA LEU A 65 -17.43 -2.67 -5.68
C LEU A 65 -16.06 -2.97 -6.31
N TRP A 66 -16.04 -3.40 -7.58
CA TRP A 66 -14.80 -3.59 -8.31
C TRP A 66 -14.05 -2.28 -8.55
N THR A 67 -14.77 -1.21 -8.91
CA THR A 67 -14.16 0.12 -9.04
C THR A 67 -13.62 0.64 -7.72
N LEU A 68 -14.36 0.46 -6.63
CA LEU A 68 -13.90 0.78 -5.28
C LEU A 68 -12.63 -0.01 -4.91
N GLY A 69 -12.63 -1.32 -5.16
CA GLY A 69 -11.48 -2.20 -4.92
C GLY A 69 -10.25 -1.79 -5.75
N PHE A 70 -10.47 -1.36 -7.00
CA PHE A 70 -9.42 -0.81 -7.85
C PHE A 70 -8.76 0.41 -7.17
N VAL A 71 -9.52 1.41 -6.77
CA VAL A 71 -8.98 2.61 -6.12
C VAL A 71 -8.32 2.27 -4.78
N ALA A 72 -8.98 1.45 -3.96
CA ALA A 72 -8.47 1.05 -2.65
C ALA A 72 -7.12 0.30 -2.73
N SER A 73 -6.94 -0.59 -3.72
CA SER A 73 -5.68 -1.32 -3.92
C SER A 73 -4.51 -0.37 -4.18
N PHE A 74 -4.71 0.66 -4.99
CA PHE A 74 -3.68 1.66 -5.27
C PHE A 74 -3.46 2.63 -4.11
N CYS A 75 -4.52 2.99 -3.36
CA CYS A 75 -4.41 3.74 -2.10
C CYS A 75 -3.54 2.97 -1.10
N THR A 76 -3.78 1.67 -0.95
CA THR A 76 -3.00 0.77 -0.09
C THR A 76 -1.53 0.74 -0.53
N LYS A 77 -1.26 0.53 -1.81
CA LYS A 77 0.12 0.47 -2.32
C LYS A 77 0.87 1.79 -2.18
N LEU A 78 0.23 2.91 -2.45
CA LEU A 78 0.87 4.22 -2.30
C LEU A 78 1.14 4.52 -0.83
N SER A 79 0.16 4.26 0.04
CA SER A 79 0.27 4.42 1.49
C SER A 79 1.43 3.60 2.05
N ASP A 80 1.50 2.31 1.75
CA ASP A 80 2.60 1.41 2.14
C ASP A 80 3.96 1.96 1.71
N THR A 81 4.10 2.28 0.42
CA THR A 81 5.38 2.76 -0.13
C THR A 81 5.82 4.07 0.53
N VAL A 82 4.92 5.03 0.70
CA VAL A 82 5.26 6.33 1.29
C VAL A 82 5.52 6.19 2.79
N SER A 83 4.72 5.39 3.49
CA SER A 83 4.88 5.09 4.92
C SER A 83 6.25 4.48 5.21
N SER A 84 6.63 3.43 4.48
CA SER A 84 7.92 2.75 4.67
C SER A 84 9.11 3.66 4.33
N GLU A 85 9.05 4.40 3.22
CA GLU A 85 10.15 5.26 2.78
C GLU A 85 10.34 6.48 3.70
N ILE A 86 9.24 7.11 4.14
CA ILE A 86 9.29 8.22 5.09
C ILE A 86 9.70 7.73 6.49
N GLY A 87 9.19 6.58 6.92
CA GLY A 87 9.58 5.96 8.18
C GLY A 87 11.08 5.69 8.24
N LYS A 88 11.66 5.10 7.19
CA LYS A 88 13.10 4.86 7.05
C LYS A 88 13.92 6.16 7.00
N ALA A 89 13.39 7.22 6.37
CA ALA A 89 14.12 8.48 6.20
C ALA A 89 14.02 9.43 7.40
N TYR A 90 12.85 9.51 8.05
CA TYR A 90 12.51 10.53 9.02
C TYR A 90 11.97 10.01 10.35
N GLY A 91 11.57 8.72 10.44
CA GLY A 91 11.05 8.14 11.68
C GLY A 91 12.01 8.38 12.85
N ARG A 92 11.58 9.09 13.88
CA ARG A 92 12.39 9.37 15.08
C ARG A 92 12.47 8.13 15.96
N THR A 93 11.32 7.53 16.20
CA THR A 93 11.19 6.29 16.97
C THR A 93 10.40 5.29 16.16
N THR A 94 10.89 4.07 16.09
CA THR A 94 10.29 2.97 15.34
C THR A 94 9.90 1.87 16.30
N TYR A 95 8.66 1.43 16.23
CA TYR A 95 8.06 0.43 17.11
C TYR A 95 7.72 -0.83 16.33
N LEU A 96 8.06 -1.99 16.86
CA LEU A 96 7.61 -3.26 16.33
C LEU A 96 6.12 -3.45 16.64
N VAL A 97 5.28 -3.70 15.63
CA VAL A 97 3.81 -3.74 15.79
C VAL A 97 3.32 -4.82 16.75
N THR A 98 4.07 -5.92 16.92
CA THR A 98 3.69 -7.04 17.78
C THR A 98 3.96 -6.81 19.27
N THR A 99 4.97 -6.02 19.60
CA THR A 99 5.45 -5.87 20.99
C THR A 99 5.50 -4.43 21.47
N PHE A 100 5.33 -3.47 20.55
CA PHE A 100 5.51 -2.02 20.77
C PHE A 100 6.89 -1.65 21.32
N LYS A 101 7.86 -2.56 21.22
CA LYS A 101 9.25 -2.26 21.60
C LYS A 101 9.90 -1.39 20.54
N VAL A 102 10.76 -0.49 20.99
CA VAL A 102 11.59 0.32 20.10
C VAL A 102 12.62 -0.58 19.42
N VAL A 103 12.68 -0.48 18.10
CA VAL A 103 13.57 -1.27 17.24
C VAL A 103 14.30 -0.37 16.25
N PRO A 104 15.40 -0.83 15.65
CA PRO A 104 16.09 -0.08 14.59
C PRO A 104 15.17 0.21 13.39
N ARG A 105 15.40 1.34 12.72
CA ARG A 105 14.71 1.68 11.47
C ARG A 105 14.95 0.60 10.42
N GLY A 106 13.92 0.24 9.67
CA GLY A 106 14.00 -0.77 8.62
C GLY A 106 13.85 -2.20 9.11
N THR A 107 13.59 -2.42 10.41
CA THR A 107 13.17 -3.74 10.93
C THR A 107 11.82 -4.10 10.28
N GLU A 108 11.69 -5.33 9.77
CA GLU A 108 10.45 -5.81 9.18
C GLU A 108 9.31 -5.78 10.23
N GLY A 109 8.14 -5.29 9.81
CA GLY A 109 7.00 -5.10 10.68
C GLY A 109 7.11 -3.96 11.68
N ALA A 110 8.10 -3.09 11.55
CA ALA A 110 8.23 -1.92 12.40
C ALA A 110 7.59 -0.68 11.77
N VAL A 111 6.91 0.12 12.59
CA VAL A 111 6.19 1.33 12.20
C VAL A 111 6.71 2.56 12.94
N SER A 112 6.54 3.73 12.35
CA SER A 112 6.80 5.02 13.00
C SER A 112 5.63 5.97 12.79
N VAL A 113 5.46 6.93 13.68
CA VAL A 113 4.39 7.93 13.58
C VAL A 113 4.52 8.74 12.28
N GLU A 114 5.74 9.17 11.96
CA GLU A 114 6.01 9.95 10.74
C GLU A 114 5.68 9.16 9.47
N GLY A 115 6.03 7.86 9.44
CA GLY A 115 5.69 6.96 8.34
C GLY A 115 4.18 6.79 8.21
N THR A 116 3.49 6.48 9.31
CA THR A 116 2.03 6.28 9.32
C THR A 116 1.28 7.52 8.84
N LEU A 117 1.64 8.70 9.36
CA LEU A 117 1.02 9.96 8.92
C LEU A 117 1.26 10.23 7.43
N ALA A 118 2.48 9.99 6.95
CA ALA A 118 2.79 10.14 5.53
C ALA A 118 1.99 9.16 4.66
N GLY A 119 1.77 7.93 5.11
CA GLY A 119 0.91 6.94 4.46
C GLY A 119 -0.56 7.38 4.39
N ILE A 120 -1.10 7.94 5.48
CA ILE A 120 -2.47 8.50 5.51
C ILE A 120 -2.59 9.63 4.49
N VAL A 121 -1.66 10.58 4.47
CA VAL A 121 -1.66 11.68 3.51
C VAL A 121 -1.60 11.16 2.07
N ALA A 122 -0.75 10.18 1.79
CA ALA A 122 -0.59 9.59 0.47
C ALA A 122 -1.87 8.89 -0.02
N SER A 123 -2.50 8.07 0.84
CA SER A 123 -3.77 7.40 0.49
C SER A 123 -4.91 8.40 0.33
N THR A 124 -4.99 9.44 1.16
CA THR A 124 -5.97 10.52 1.05
C THR A 124 -5.81 11.28 -0.27
N PHE A 125 -4.58 11.59 -0.65
CA PHE A 125 -4.29 12.24 -1.94
C PHE A 125 -4.77 11.40 -3.12
N LEU A 126 -4.50 10.09 -3.12
CA LEU A 126 -4.92 9.22 -4.22
C LEU A 126 -6.44 8.99 -4.23
N ALA A 127 -7.07 8.83 -3.07
CA ALA A 127 -8.53 8.76 -2.96
C ALA A 127 -9.20 10.05 -3.47
N GLY A 128 -8.60 11.20 -3.19
CA GLY A 128 -9.04 12.50 -3.74
C GLY A 128 -8.96 12.56 -5.27
N ILE A 129 -7.90 12.02 -5.86
CA ILE A 129 -7.81 11.87 -7.33
C ILE A 129 -8.92 10.94 -7.83
N GLY A 130 -9.16 9.80 -7.19
CA GLY A 130 -10.24 8.88 -7.52
C GLY A 130 -11.61 9.56 -7.49
N TYR A 131 -11.84 10.42 -6.49
CA TYR A 131 -13.06 11.23 -6.37
C TYR A 131 -13.21 12.25 -7.52
N ILE A 132 -12.15 13.01 -7.83
CA ILE A 132 -12.14 14.00 -8.92
C ILE A 132 -12.38 13.33 -10.28
N LEU A 133 -11.87 12.12 -10.47
CA LEU A 133 -12.07 11.32 -11.69
C LEU A 133 -13.44 10.59 -11.72
N GLY A 134 -14.28 10.77 -10.71
CA GLY A 134 -15.59 10.13 -10.63
C GLY A 134 -15.56 8.61 -10.44
N GLN A 135 -14.42 8.06 -9.99
CA GLN A 135 -14.28 6.62 -9.74
C GLN A 135 -14.87 6.20 -8.39
N VAL A 136 -14.87 7.09 -7.43
CA VAL A 136 -15.42 6.87 -6.08
C VAL A 136 -16.12 8.15 -5.60
N ASN A 137 -17.15 8.00 -4.77
CA ASN A 137 -17.73 9.12 -4.06
C ASN A 137 -16.96 9.44 -2.76
N LEU A 138 -17.30 10.52 -2.08
CA LEU A 138 -16.59 10.97 -0.88
C LEU A 138 -16.58 9.92 0.25
N PRO A 139 -17.71 9.29 0.64
CA PRO A 139 -17.68 8.17 1.59
C PRO A 139 -16.79 7.03 1.16
N GLN A 140 -16.86 6.60 -0.10
CA GLN A 140 -15.99 5.55 -0.66
C GLN A 140 -14.51 5.93 -0.62
N GLY A 141 -14.18 7.20 -0.87
CA GLY A 141 -12.81 7.71 -0.71
C GLY A 141 -12.30 7.55 0.72
N VAL A 142 -13.13 7.85 1.72
CA VAL A 142 -12.81 7.63 3.14
C VAL A 142 -12.59 6.14 3.42
N LEU A 143 -13.44 5.27 2.87
CA LEU A 143 -13.25 3.80 3.01
C LEU A 143 -11.93 3.33 2.40
N CYS A 144 -11.53 3.87 1.24
CA CYS A 144 -10.23 3.56 0.63
C CYS A 144 -9.06 3.91 1.57
N VAL A 145 -9.13 5.06 2.23
CA VAL A 145 -8.11 5.48 3.19
C VAL A 145 -8.09 4.55 4.41
N LEU A 146 -9.24 4.29 5.03
CA LEU A 146 -9.33 3.41 6.20
C LEU A 146 -8.86 1.99 5.88
N ALA A 147 -9.35 1.41 4.78
CA ALA A 147 -8.96 0.08 4.32
C ALA A 147 -7.45 -0.02 4.08
N SER A 148 -6.85 1.03 3.50
CA SER A 148 -5.40 1.06 3.27
C SER A 148 -4.59 1.05 4.58
N GLN A 149 -5.03 1.77 5.62
CA GLN A 149 -4.34 1.76 6.91
C GLN A 149 -4.47 0.40 7.62
N ILE A 150 -5.66 -0.20 7.59
CA ILE A 150 -5.88 -1.53 8.18
C ILE A 150 -5.04 -2.59 7.46
N ALA A 151 -5.03 -2.57 6.13
CA ALA A 151 -4.22 -3.48 5.33
C ALA A 151 -2.72 -3.32 5.61
N ASN A 152 -2.20 -2.09 5.64
CA ASN A 152 -0.79 -1.83 5.95
C ASN A 152 -0.40 -2.24 7.38
N PHE A 153 -1.30 -2.11 8.34
CA PHE A 153 -1.08 -2.65 9.68
C PHE A 153 -0.99 -4.19 9.65
N GLY A 154 -1.88 -4.84 8.90
CA GLY A 154 -1.83 -6.29 8.66
C GLY A 154 -0.53 -6.74 7.97
N GLU A 155 -0.05 -5.98 6.98
CA GLU A 155 1.24 -6.21 6.33
C GLU A 155 2.39 -6.13 7.34
N SER A 156 2.38 -5.12 8.20
CA SER A 156 3.39 -4.97 9.26
C SER A 156 3.36 -6.13 10.25
N LEU A 157 2.18 -6.69 10.57
CA LEU A 157 2.05 -7.89 11.40
C LEU A 157 2.66 -9.12 10.70
N ILE A 158 2.38 -9.31 9.40
CA ILE A 158 2.97 -10.38 8.59
C ILE A 158 4.49 -10.23 8.56
N GLY A 159 5.00 -9.02 8.31
CA GLY A 159 6.43 -8.73 8.31
C GLY A 159 7.10 -9.05 9.64
N ALA A 160 6.46 -8.69 10.77
CA ALA A 160 7.01 -8.96 12.11
C ALA A 160 6.98 -10.44 12.50
N THR A 161 6.02 -11.22 11.99
CA THR A 161 5.76 -12.59 12.48
C THR A 161 6.22 -13.69 11.55
N LEU A 162 6.11 -13.49 10.22
CA LEU A 162 6.26 -14.55 9.23
C LEU A 162 7.38 -14.29 8.23
N GLN A 163 7.61 -13.04 7.81
CA GLN A 163 8.57 -12.74 6.76
C GLN A 163 9.99 -13.08 7.19
N ASP A 164 10.79 -13.64 6.26
CA ASP A 164 12.16 -14.10 6.48
C ASP A 164 12.32 -15.16 7.60
N LYS A 165 11.23 -15.88 7.95
CA LYS A 165 11.25 -16.98 8.91
C LYS A 165 11.39 -18.33 8.22
N GLU A 166 11.96 -19.30 8.95
CA GLU A 166 12.06 -20.69 8.50
C GLU A 166 10.68 -21.26 8.17
N GLY A 167 10.53 -21.87 6.99
CA GLY A 167 9.27 -22.37 6.44
C GLY A 167 8.39 -21.31 5.72
N PHE A 168 8.79 -20.05 5.71
CA PHE A 168 8.09 -18.94 5.04
C PHE A 168 8.94 -18.21 4.00
N GLU A 169 9.97 -18.86 3.44
CA GLU A 169 10.90 -18.28 2.46
C GLU A 169 10.20 -17.81 1.18
N TRP A 170 9.03 -18.39 0.87
CA TRP A 170 8.17 -17.97 -0.23
C TRP A 170 7.49 -16.63 0.00
N LEU A 171 7.33 -16.21 1.27
CA LEU A 171 6.69 -14.97 1.69
C LEU A 171 7.66 -13.78 1.57
N ASN A 172 8.15 -13.57 0.36
CA ASN A 172 9.00 -12.45 0.04
C ASN A 172 8.20 -11.15 -0.09
N ASN A 173 8.90 -10.03 -0.17
CA ASN A 173 8.28 -8.70 -0.25
C ASN A 173 7.29 -8.52 -1.41
N ASP A 174 7.47 -9.21 -2.54
CA ASP A 174 6.54 -9.11 -3.68
C ASP A 174 5.21 -9.82 -3.36
N VAL A 175 5.26 -10.98 -2.70
CA VAL A 175 4.06 -11.72 -2.24
C VAL A 175 3.33 -10.96 -1.15
N VAL A 176 4.04 -10.44 -0.16
CA VAL A 176 3.46 -9.62 0.92
C VAL A 176 2.75 -8.39 0.33
N ASN A 177 3.33 -7.74 -0.66
CA ASN A 177 2.69 -6.63 -1.37
C ASN A 177 1.39 -7.05 -2.08
N VAL A 178 1.35 -8.21 -2.77
CA VAL A 178 0.11 -8.72 -3.39
C VAL A 178 -0.97 -8.95 -2.33
N VAL A 179 -0.62 -9.57 -1.21
CA VAL A 179 -1.54 -9.80 -0.08
C VAL A 179 -2.07 -8.48 0.45
N ASN A 180 -1.19 -7.51 0.68
CA ASN A 180 -1.56 -6.19 1.22
C ASN A 180 -2.56 -5.45 0.31
N ILE A 181 -2.24 -5.29 -0.98
CA ILE A 181 -3.14 -4.57 -1.91
C ILE A 181 -4.46 -5.31 -2.13
N SER A 182 -4.45 -6.65 -2.06
CA SER A 182 -5.68 -7.45 -2.14
C SER A 182 -6.53 -7.28 -0.89
N ALA A 183 -5.90 -7.30 0.29
CA ALA A 183 -6.58 -7.04 1.56
C ALA A 183 -7.23 -5.64 1.56
N GLY A 184 -6.53 -4.61 1.10
CA GLY A 184 -7.07 -3.26 0.97
C GLY A 184 -8.30 -3.19 0.08
N ALA A 185 -8.27 -3.86 -1.09
CA ALA A 185 -9.41 -3.92 -2.00
C ALA A 185 -10.62 -4.63 -1.38
N VAL A 186 -10.40 -5.79 -0.78
CA VAL A 186 -11.46 -6.59 -0.11
C VAL A 186 -12.05 -5.85 1.08
N LEU A 187 -11.22 -5.26 1.94
CA LEU A 187 -11.67 -4.49 3.10
C LEU A 187 -12.54 -3.31 2.68
N ALA A 188 -12.16 -2.55 1.66
CA ALA A 188 -12.96 -1.44 1.17
C ALA A 188 -14.33 -1.91 0.67
N ALA A 189 -14.39 -3.02 -0.08
CA ALA A 189 -15.64 -3.60 -0.56
C ALA A 189 -16.54 -4.09 0.58
N LEU A 190 -15.97 -4.79 1.58
CA LEU A 190 -16.71 -5.25 2.75
C LEU A 190 -17.25 -4.09 3.59
N MET A 191 -16.44 -3.06 3.83
CA MET A 191 -16.86 -1.87 4.57
C MET A 191 -17.98 -1.13 3.84
N GLN A 192 -17.93 -1.05 2.50
CA GLN A 192 -19.00 -0.48 1.69
C GLN A 192 -20.31 -1.27 1.85
N GLN A 193 -20.25 -2.59 1.77
CA GLN A 193 -21.44 -3.43 1.94
C GLN A 193 -22.06 -3.29 3.33
N LEU A 194 -21.21 -3.25 4.38
CA LEU A 194 -21.69 -3.01 5.75
C LEU A 194 -22.39 -1.65 5.87
N LEU A 195 -21.85 -0.57 5.28
CA LEU A 195 -22.49 0.73 5.30
C LEU A 195 -23.82 0.76 4.57
N VAL A 196 -23.95 0.05 3.46
CA VAL A 196 -25.21 -0.05 2.71
C VAL A 196 -26.25 -0.82 3.53
N SER A 197 -25.87 -1.95 4.12
CA SER A 197 -26.79 -2.77 4.94
C SER A 197 -27.28 -2.07 6.22
N TRP A 198 -26.52 -1.10 6.74
CA TRP A 198 -26.94 -0.31 7.92
C TRP A 198 -27.92 0.81 7.57
N ARG A 199 -28.01 1.18 6.30
CA ARG A 199 -28.90 2.24 5.80
C ARG A 199 -30.22 1.72 5.22
N SER A 200 -30.30 0.42 4.96
CA SER A 200 -31.51 -0.29 4.51
C SER A 200 -32.36 -0.75 5.69
#